data_f255fb2432887ed47f9c70ef5e5680c8
#
_entry.id   f255fb2432887ed47f9c70ef5e5680c8
#
_cell.length_a   1.000
_cell.length_b   1.000
_cell.length_c   1.000
_cell.angle_alpha   90.00
_cell.angle_beta   90.00
_cell.angle_gamma   90.00
#
_symmetry.space_group_name_H-M   'P 1'
#
loop_
_entity.id
_entity.type
_entity.pdbx_description
1 polymer ?
#
loop_
_entity_poly.entity_id
_entity_poly.type
_entity_poly.pdbx_seq_one_letter_code
_entity_poly.pdbx_strand_id
1 'polypeptide(L)'
;MITIDVRHDGLGRLVRVVGPVRTLAERRAKQLSKHWDDVAKRRESLLRNTASADAFLKMEADERTKEAEDASSALTSILFSALQQTASTDWALQYEDNTFAEPPPAEPPRPAVEVEPQQADFKPQPLTLATLLSPRALRQRKEEARAKFETAHNGWSYLKRWREHEYAKANDAFQTAAAGWKTRQANFFDLQARTNARLDALVQGYARGEAEAVTGHADLALLSLDRPQGFPCFWTTSYADGVIQVDYDLPSMAAVPVVKAVKYASSRQAFDAVALSERERERLYGEAVFQTSLAVLHTLFAADSAGAIRAISFNGWANFIDTVSMRPVRACIVSLSTDRSRFAEIDLAKVDPKACFRALNGSMSPKLAALVERSAV
;
A
#
# COMPACT_ATOMS: atom_id res chain seq x y z
N MET A 1 5.41 10.05 2.94
CA MET A 1 5.06 9.45 1.64
C MET A 1 5.62 8.06 1.56
N ILE A 2 4.82 7.10 1.11
CA ILE A 2 5.24 5.70 0.94
C ILE A 2 5.55 5.47 -0.53
N THR A 3 6.67 4.82 -0.77
CA THR A 3 7.17 4.56 -2.12
C THR A 3 7.23 3.05 -2.34
N ILE A 4 6.69 2.58 -3.45
CA ILE A 4 6.70 1.17 -3.86
C ILE A 4 7.30 1.09 -5.25
N ASP A 5 8.40 0.36 -5.41
CA ASP A 5 8.99 0.09 -6.70
C ASP A 5 8.29 -1.12 -7.33
N VAL A 6 7.62 -0.90 -8.47
CA VAL A 6 6.97 -1.94 -9.26
C VAL A 6 7.89 -2.30 -10.41
N ARG A 7 8.25 -3.57 -10.51
CA ARG A 7 9.13 -4.09 -11.55
C ARG A 7 8.43 -5.20 -12.34
N HIS A 8 8.61 -5.19 -13.65
CA HIS A 8 8.16 -6.27 -14.54
C HIS A 8 9.32 -6.71 -15.44
N ASP A 9 9.94 -7.85 -15.11
CA ASP A 9 11.15 -8.33 -15.79
C ASP A 9 10.91 -8.67 -17.26
N GLY A 10 9.77 -9.27 -17.60
CA GLY A 10 9.41 -9.63 -18.98
C GLY A 10 9.24 -8.43 -19.93
N LEU A 11 8.97 -7.25 -19.41
CA LEU A 11 8.88 -6.00 -20.17
C LEU A 11 10.07 -5.08 -19.95
N GLY A 12 11.00 -5.42 -19.04
CA GLY A 12 12.15 -4.60 -18.68
C GLY A 12 11.74 -3.24 -18.05
N ARG A 13 10.60 -3.20 -17.36
CA ARG A 13 10.03 -1.97 -16.78
C ARG A 13 10.23 -1.90 -15.28
N LEU A 14 10.60 -0.72 -14.81
CA LEU A 14 10.65 -0.37 -13.39
C LEU A 14 10.01 1.00 -13.21
N VAL A 15 9.00 1.09 -12.35
CA VAL A 15 8.35 2.37 -12.01
C VAL A 15 8.19 2.48 -10.51
N ARG A 16 8.46 3.67 -10.01
CA ARG A 16 8.29 4.02 -8.61
C ARG A 16 6.91 4.63 -8.40
N VAL A 17 6.04 3.91 -7.68
CA VAL A 17 4.70 4.37 -7.30
C VAL A 17 4.81 5.05 -5.94
N VAL A 18 4.35 6.29 -5.85
CA VAL A 18 4.35 7.09 -4.62
C VAL A 18 2.90 7.31 -4.17
N GLY A 19 2.64 7.12 -2.89
CA GLY A 19 1.33 7.38 -2.29
C GLY A 19 1.44 7.94 -0.88
N PRO A 20 0.48 8.76 -0.44
CA PRO A 20 0.48 9.35 0.91
C PRO A 20 0.16 8.30 1.98
N VAL A 21 -0.60 7.26 1.63
CA VAL A 21 -0.99 6.13 2.50
C VAL A 21 -0.58 4.82 1.84
N ARG A 22 -0.18 3.85 2.66
CA ARG A 22 0.32 2.55 2.19
C ARG A 22 -0.69 1.80 1.33
N THR A 23 -1.94 1.75 1.75
CA THR A 23 -3.04 1.06 1.04
C THR A 23 -3.26 1.63 -0.38
N LEU A 24 -3.12 2.94 -0.55
CA LEU A 24 -3.28 3.59 -1.84
C LEU A 24 -2.08 3.33 -2.77
N ALA A 25 -0.86 3.39 -2.22
CA ALA A 25 0.35 3.05 -2.97
C ALA A 25 0.33 1.59 -3.41
N GLU A 26 -0.09 0.67 -2.54
CA GLU A 26 -0.24 -0.77 -2.85
C GLU A 26 -1.34 -1.02 -3.91
N ARG A 27 -2.49 -0.33 -3.82
CA ARG A 27 -3.56 -0.44 -4.84
C ARG A 27 -3.06 -0.02 -6.21
N ARG A 28 -2.39 1.12 -6.30
CA ARG A 28 -1.80 1.63 -7.56
C ARG A 28 -0.71 0.71 -8.09
N ALA A 29 0.18 0.23 -7.23
CA ALA A 29 1.22 -0.73 -7.58
C ALA A 29 0.61 -2.02 -8.15
N LYS A 30 -0.46 -2.54 -7.54
CA LYS A 30 -1.19 -3.72 -8.00
C LYS A 30 -1.90 -3.49 -9.32
N GLN A 31 -2.52 -2.33 -9.53
CA GLN A 31 -3.15 -1.97 -10.81
C GLN A 31 -2.11 -1.89 -11.93
N LEU A 32 -0.97 -1.25 -11.68
CA LEU A 32 0.13 -1.13 -12.63
C LEU A 32 0.73 -2.50 -12.97
N SER A 33 0.98 -3.33 -11.97
CA SER A 33 1.46 -4.71 -12.16
C SER A 33 0.50 -5.51 -13.03
N LYS A 34 -0.80 -5.48 -12.72
CA LYS A 34 -1.83 -6.17 -13.51
C LYS A 34 -1.87 -5.68 -14.97
N HIS A 35 -1.79 -4.37 -15.18
CA HIS A 35 -1.73 -3.81 -16.53
C HIS A 35 -0.52 -4.34 -17.31
N TRP A 36 0.66 -4.37 -16.69
CA TRP A 36 1.86 -4.92 -17.31
C TRP A 36 1.79 -6.42 -17.57
N ASP A 37 1.19 -7.18 -16.66
CA ASP A 37 0.93 -8.61 -16.88
C ASP A 37 0.03 -8.85 -18.10
N ASP A 38 -0.99 -8.00 -18.28
CA ASP A 38 -1.89 -8.08 -19.45
C ASP A 38 -1.18 -7.68 -20.75
N VAL A 39 -0.28 -6.69 -20.71
CA VAL A 39 0.58 -6.31 -21.83
C VAL A 39 1.56 -7.45 -22.16
N ALA A 40 2.19 -8.05 -21.15
CA ALA A 40 3.13 -9.17 -21.36
C ALA A 40 2.45 -10.40 -21.96
N LYS A 41 1.24 -10.75 -21.48
CA LYS A 41 0.43 -11.86 -22.04
C LYS A 41 0.05 -11.60 -23.49
N ARG A 42 -0.40 -10.39 -23.81
CA ARG A 42 -0.69 -10.00 -25.20
C ARG A 42 0.56 -10.15 -26.06
N ARG A 43 1.70 -9.62 -25.61
CA ARG A 43 2.98 -9.74 -26.31
C ARG A 43 3.38 -11.21 -26.54
N GLU A 44 3.23 -12.06 -25.53
CA GLU A 44 3.52 -13.49 -25.65
C GLU A 44 2.58 -14.19 -26.64
N SER A 45 1.28 -13.90 -26.62
CA SER A 45 0.31 -14.43 -27.58
C SER A 45 0.62 -14.00 -29.00
N LEU A 46 1.06 -12.78 -29.20
CA LEU A 46 1.48 -12.22 -30.49
C LEU A 46 2.75 -12.92 -31.01
N LEU A 47 3.74 -13.15 -30.16
CA LEU A 47 4.96 -13.91 -30.49
C LEU A 47 4.65 -15.34 -30.98
N ARG A 48 3.67 -16.00 -30.38
CA ARG A 48 3.25 -17.34 -30.76
C ARG A 48 2.49 -17.40 -32.09
N ASN A 49 1.76 -16.33 -32.42
CA ASN A 49 0.84 -16.30 -33.57
C ASN A 49 1.44 -15.62 -34.81
N THR A 50 2.63 -15.04 -34.72
CA THR A 50 3.21 -14.23 -35.80
C THR A 50 4.23 -15.02 -36.59
N ALA A 51 3.95 -15.28 -37.88
CA ALA A 51 4.79 -16.06 -38.79
C ALA A 51 6.06 -15.32 -39.27
N SER A 52 6.22 -14.04 -38.95
CA SER A 52 7.40 -13.23 -39.35
C SER A 52 7.86 -12.26 -38.28
N ALA A 53 9.17 -12.10 -38.13
CA ALA A 53 9.77 -11.11 -37.21
C ALA A 53 9.30 -9.66 -37.50
N ASP A 54 9.12 -9.30 -38.75
CA ASP A 54 8.67 -7.98 -39.20
C ASP A 54 7.22 -7.68 -38.74
N ALA A 55 6.33 -8.65 -38.80
CA ALA A 55 4.98 -8.49 -38.34
C ALA A 55 4.94 -8.27 -36.82
N PHE A 56 5.77 -9.01 -36.06
CA PHE A 56 5.91 -8.81 -34.62
C PHE A 56 6.42 -7.39 -34.28
N LEU A 57 7.45 -6.90 -34.97
CA LEU A 57 8.00 -5.56 -34.70
C LEU A 57 7.01 -4.45 -35.07
N LYS A 58 6.16 -4.63 -36.08
CA LYS A 58 5.05 -3.72 -36.37
C LYS A 58 4.05 -3.67 -35.24
N MET A 59 3.64 -4.84 -34.72
CA MET A 59 2.70 -4.90 -33.58
C MET A 59 3.29 -4.32 -32.29
N GLU A 60 4.60 -4.47 -32.06
CA GLU A 60 5.29 -3.80 -30.95
C GLU A 60 5.25 -2.26 -31.11
N ALA A 61 5.39 -1.74 -32.34
CA ALA A 61 5.26 -0.32 -32.63
C ALA A 61 3.85 0.20 -32.36
N ASP A 62 2.83 -0.58 -32.76
CA ASP A 62 1.40 -0.24 -32.54
C ASP A 62 1.08 -0.24 -31.03
N GLU A 63 1.59 -1.20 -30.25
CA GLU A 63 1.39 -1.24 -28.79
C GLU A 63 2.06 -0.03 -28.12
N ARG A 64 3.28 0.34 -28.49
CA ARG A 64 3.97 1.54 -27.99
C ARG A 64 3.24 2.83 -28.38
N THR A 65 2.65 2.87 -29.57
CA THR A 65 1.81 3.99 -30.02
C THR A 65 0.59 4.10 -29.13
N LYS A 66 -0.10 2.98 -28.90
CA LYS A 66 -1.27 2.94 -28.02
C LYS A 66 -0.93 3.36 -26.59
N GLU A 67 0.19 2.94 -26.03
CA GLU A 67 0.67 3.41 -24.72
C GLU A 67 0.86 4.93 -24.68
N ALA A 68 1.41 5.53 -25.73
CA ALA A 68 1.60 6.98 -25.83
C ALA A 68 0.24 7.72 -25.96
N GLU A 69 -0.70 7.16 -26.71
CA GLU A 69 -2.07 7.67 -26.84
C GLU A 69 -2.82 7.57 -25.50
N ASP A 70 -2.75 6.43 -24.82
CA ASP A 70 -3.37 6.22 -23.50
C ASP A 70 -2.81 7.20 -22.46
N ALA A 71 -1.48 7.44 -22.46
CA ALA A 71 -0.85 8.41 -21.58
C ALA A 71 -1.33 9.85 -21.87
N SER A 72 -1.51 10.21 -23.14
CA SER A 72 -2.04 11.52 -23.54
C SER A 72 -3.52 11.66 -23.20
N SER A 73 -4.30 10.59 -23.42
CA SER A 73 -5.72 10.53 -23.10
C SER A 73 -5.96 10.64 -21.59
N ALA A 74 -5.11 10.01 -20.77
CA ALA A 74 -5.19 10.12 -19.32
C ALA A 74 -5.11 11.56 -18.82
N LEU A 75 -4.36 12.44 -19.52
CA LEU A 75 -4.25 13.86 -19.18
C LEU A 75 -5.52 14.65 -19.53
N THR A 76 -6.26 14.20 -20.54
CA THR A 76 -7.48 14.88 -21.03
C THR A 76 -8.77 14.28 -20.48
N SER A 77 -8.69 13.23 -19.66
CA SER A 77 -9.86 12.55 -19.08
C SER A 77 -9.92 12.63 -17.54
N ILE A 78 -9.07 13.44 -16.89
CA ILE A 78 -9.00 13.56 -15.43
C ILE A 78 -10.35 13.95 -14.82
N LEU A 79 -10.98 14.99 -15.36
CA LEU A 79 -12.28 15.46 -14.90
C LEU A 79 -13.36 14.41 -15.15
N PHE A 80 -13.38 13.80 -16.32
CA PHE A 80 -14.34 12.74 -16.65
C PHE A 80 -14.20 11.56 -15.69
N SER A 81 -12.97 11.13 -15.40
CA SER A 81 -12.71 10.06 -14.43
C SER A 81 -13.22 10.43 -13.04
N ALA A 82 -13.01 11.67 -12.59
CA ALA A 82 -13.53 12.16 -11.32
C ALA A 82 -15.06 12.16 -11.25
N LEU A 83 -15.73 12.51 -12.36
CA LEU A 83 -17.20 12.48 -12.45
C LEU A 83 -17.80 11.07 -12.39
N GLN A 84 -17.06 10.07 -12.85
CA GLN A 84 -17.48 8.66 -12.79
C GLN A 84 -17.22 8.02 -11.41
N GLN A 85 -16.38 8.63 -10.60
CA GLN A 85 -16.11 8.14 -9.25
C GLN A 85 -17.27 8.55 -8.33
N THR A 86 -17.80 7.59 -7.59
CA THR A 86 -18.67 7.92 -6.46
C THR A 86 -17.79 8.60 -5.42
N ALA A 87 -17.95 9.91 -5.27
CA ALA A 87 -17.23 10.71 -4.27
C ALA A 87 -17.74 10.38 -2.84
N SER A 88 -17.81 9.11 -2.51
CA SER A 88 -18.19 8.62 -1.19
C SER A 88 -16.92 8.45 -0.38
N THR A 89 -16.70 9.37 0.54
CA THR A 89 -15.73 9.16 1.61
C THR A 89 -16.38 8.22 2.61
N ASP A 90 -16.23 6.93 2.37
CA ASP A 90 -16.75 5.92 3.29
C ASP A 90 -15.81 5.84 4.50
N TRP A 91 -16.20 6.50 5.58
CA TRP A 91 -15.52 6.44 6.86
C TRP A 91 -15.37 4.99 7.36
N ALA A 92 -16.31 4.10 7.00
CA ALA A 92 -16.28 2.71 7.42
C ALA A 92 -15.02 1.98 6.93
N LEU A 93 -14.47 2.36 5.76
CA LEU A 93 -13.23 1.78 5.22
C LEU A 93 -11.97 2.22 5.96
N GLN A 94 -12.06 3.21 6.84
CA GLN A 94 -10.94 3.71 7.62
C GLN A 94 -10.83 3.04 9.00
N TYR A 95 -11.87 2.32 9.44
CA TYR A 95 -11.82 1.60 10.71
C TYR A 95 -10.84 0.43 10.64
N GLU A 96 -10.03 0.32 11.66
CA GLU A 96 -9.14 -0.82 11.84
C GLU A 96 -9.91 -1.98 12.46
N ASP A 97 -9.99 -3.12 11.75
CA ASP A 97 -10.60 -4.37 12.19
C ASP A 97 -9.62 -5.55 12.13
N ASN A 98 -8.33 -5.26 12.03
CA ASN A 98 -7.29 -6.26 11.91
C ASN A 98 -7.26 -7.21 13.10
N THR A 99 -7.02 -8.49 12.83
CA THR A 99 -6.78 -9.50 13.86
C THR A 99 -5.31 -9.55 14.25
N PHE A 100 -5.04 -9.87 15.51
CA PHE A 100 -3.66 -10.06 15.96
C PHE A 100 -3.10 -11.35 15.36
N ALA A 101 -2.12 -11.24 14.48
CA ALA A 101 -1.63 -12.35 13.65
C ALA A 101 -0.62 -13.28 14.36
N GLU A 102 -0.02 -12.85 15.47
CA GLU A 102 0.96 -13.65 16.20
C GLU A 102 0.26 -14.79 16.94
N PRO A 103 0.56 -16.08 16.65
CA PRO A 103 -0.06 -17.20 17.37
C PRO A 103 0.43 -17.23 18.83
N PRO A 104 -0.42 -17.73 19.75
CA PRO A 104 -0.01 -17.91 21.14
C PRO A 104 1.15 -18.93 21.24
N PRO A 105 2.06 -18.77 22.19
CA PRO A 105 3.12 -19.73 22.43
C PRO A 105 2.52 -21.10 22.84
N ALA A 106 3.16 -22.17 22.39
CA ALA A 106 2.74 -23.53 22.69
C ALA A 106 3.16 -23.94 24.09
N GLU A 107 2.22 -24.55 24.85
CA GLU A 107 2.52 -25.10 26.18
C GLU A 107 3.45 -26.31 26.05
N PRO A 108 4.51 -26.42 26.88
CA PRO A 108 5.42 -27.56 26.84
C PRO A 108 4.68 -28.84 27.26
N PRO A 109 4.94 -29.96 26.58
CA PRO A 109 4.31 -31.23 26.92
C PRO A 109 4.73 -31.68 28.32
N ARG A 110 3.78 -32.14 29.12
CA ARG A 110 4.06 -32.68 30.44
C ARG A 110 4.91 -33.93 30.31
N PRO A 111 5.89 -34.14 31.19
CA PRO A 111 6.70 -35.34 31.18
C PRO A 111 5.84 -36.57 31.41
N ALA A 112 6.10 -37.64 30.67
CA ALA A 112 5.44 -38.93 30.88
C ALA A 112 5.76 -39.46 32.26
N VAL A 113 4.75 -39.99 32.94
CA VAL A 113 4.90 -40.65 34.24
C VAL A 113 5.45 -42.05 34.00
N GLU A 114 6.72 -42.28 34.34
CA GLU A 114 7.30 -43.61 34.31
C GLU A 114 6.98 -44.37 35.60
N VAL A 115 6.72 -45.65 35.44
CA VAL A 115 6.46 -46.54 36.61
C VAL A 115 7.72 -46.70 37.43
N GLU A 116 7.63 -46.45 38.71
CA GLU A 116 8.74 -46.64 39.65
C GLU A 116 9.12 -48.12 39.70
N PRO A 117 10.38 -48.49 39.50
CA PRO A 117 10.84 -49.84 39.65
C PRO A 117 10.56 -50.37 41.06
N GLN A 118 9.87 -51.49 41.16
CA GLN A 118 9.56 -52.11 42.47
C GLN A 118 10.56 -53.24 42.78
N GLN A 119 10.91 -53.39 44.03
CA GLN A 119 11.80 -54.48 44.46
C GLN A 119 11.27 -55.86 44.07
N ALA A 120 9.96 -56.03 43.97
CA ALA A 120 9.28 -57.27 43.57
C ALA A 120 9.56 -57.66 42.11
N ASP A 121 9.96 -56.73 41.27
CA ASP A 121 10.27 -56.97 39.87
C ASP A 121 11.68 -57.56 39.66
N PHE A 122 12.52 -57.45 40.68
CA PHE A 122 13.95 -57.90 40.67
C PHE A 122 14.09 -59.18 41.47
N LYS A 123 13.39 -60.25 41.06
CA LYS A 123 13.48 -61.53 41.73
C LYS A 123 14.84 -62.19 41.52
N PRO A 124 15.43 -62.82 42.55
CA PRO A 124 16.64 -63.65 42.40
C PRO A 124 16.36 -64.74 41.36
N GLN A 125 17.35 -65.05 40.53
CA GLN A 125 17.22 -66.15 39.55
C GLN A 125 16.82 -67.47 40.23
N PRO A 126 16.03 -68.33 39.57
CA PRO A 126 15.52 -69.55 40.13
C PRO A 126 16.66 -70.46 40.61
N LEU A 127 16.52 -71.10 41.76
CA LEU A 127 17.50 -71.95 42.41
C LEU A 127 17.69 -73.26 41.63
N THR A 128 18.92 -73.56 41.24
CA THR A 128 19.26 -74.87 40.75
C THR A 128 19.52 -75.77 41.98
N LEU A 129 19.31 -77.12 41.87
CA LEU A 129 19.51 -78.08 42.96
C LEU A 129 20.87 -77.97 43.69
N ALA A 130 21.94 -77.62 42.94
CA ALA A 130 23.26 -77.40 43.46
C ALA A 130 23.43 -76.12 44.33
N THR A 131 22.60 -75.12 44.15
CA THR A 131 22.67 -73.84 44.89
C THR A 131 21.70 -73.78 46.07
N LEU A 132 20.77 -74.74 46.23
CA LEU A 132 19.86 -74.87 47.37
C LEU A 132 20.63 -75.26 48.68
N LEU A 133 21.75 -75.92 48.55
CA LEU A 133 22.57 -76.39 49.68
C LEU A 133 23.64 -75.40 50.11
N SER A 134 23.81 -74.23 49.46
CA SER A 134 24.85 -73.23 49.80
C SER A 134 24.19 -71.88 50.27
N PRO A 135 24.23 -71.64 51.61
CA PRO A 135 23.79 -70.38 52.17
C PRO A 135 24.48 -69.15 51.59
N ARG A 136 25.73 -69.35 51.16
CA ARG A 136 26.56 -68.29 50.59
C ARG A 136 26.07 -67.88 49.20
N ALA A 137 25.70 -68.83 48.34
CA ALA A 137 25.13 -68.57 47.00
C ALA A 137 23.76 -67.92 47.07
N LEU A 138 22.98 -68.25 48.10
CA LEU A 138 21.66 -67.63 48.33
C LEU A 138 21.79 -66.14 48.70
N ARG A 139 22.76 -65.82 49.58
CA ARG A 139 23.07 -64.43 49.99
C ARG A 139 23.58 -63.65 48.80
N GLN A 140 24.54 -64.17 48.05
CA GLN A 140 25.03 -63.45 46.85
C GLN A 140 23.94 -63.12 45.82
N ARG A 141 23.03 -64.04 45.50
CA ARG A 141 21.96 -63.81 44.58
C ARG A 141 20.95 -62.77 45.08
N LYS A 142 20.69 -62.73 46.38
CA LYS A 142 19.82 -61.66 46.97
C LYS A 142 20.52 -60.31 46.91
N GLU A 143 21.85 -60.31 47.18
CA GLU A 143 22.65 -59.05 47.00
C GLU A 143 22.69 -58.58 45.55
N GLU A 144 22.87 -59.49 44.58
CA GLU A 144 22.82 -59.14 43.12
C GLU A 144 21.44 -58.62 42.70
N ALA A 145 20.36 -59.25 43.19
CA ALA A 145 19.00 -58.77 42.88
C ALA A 145 18.74 -57.39 43.52
N ARG A 146 19.24 -57.16 44.75
CA ARG A 146 19.15 -55.88 45.42
C ARG A 146 19.95 -54.81 44.71
N ALA A 147 21.20 -55.12 44.29
CA ALA A 147 22.07 -54.19 43.54
C ALA A 147 21.46 -53.81 42.21
N LYS A 148 20.81 -54.74 41.49
CA LYS A 148 20.08 -54.46 40.23
C LYS A 148 18.88 -53.53 40.49
N PHE A 149 18.12 -53.77 41.56
CA PHE A 149 17.02 -52.90 41.95
C PHE A 149 17.55 -51.50 42.30
N GLU A 150 18.57 -51.37 43.15
CA GLU A 150 19.16 -50.09 43.55
C GLU A 150 19.67 -49.30 42.32
N THR A 151 20.33 -50.00 41.37
CA THR A 151 20.78 -49.38 40.11
C THR A 151 19.60 -48.87 39.27
N ALA A 152 18.58 -49.68 39.11
CA ALA A 152 17.38 -49.29 38.34
C ALA A 152 16.61 -48.14 39.01
N HIS A 153 16.42 -48.22 40.33
CA HIS A 153 15.75 -47.19 41.11
C HIS A 153 16.52 -45.85 41.12
N ASN A 154 17.86 -45.90 41.26
CA ASN A 154 18.70 -44.73 41.20
C ASN A 154 18.65 -44.09 39.80
N GLY A 155 18.70 -44.90 38.73
CA GLY A 155 18.53 -44.45 37.34
C GLY A 155 17.19 -43.79 37.10
N TRP A 156 16.11 -44.44 37.55
CA TRP A 156 14.74 -43.90 37.46
C TRP A 156 14.60 -42.58 38.22
N SER A 157 15.09 -42.50 39.46
CA SER A 157 15.00 -41.29 40.29
C SER A 157 15.82 -40.12 39.73
N TYR A 158 16.98 -40.43 39.10
CA TYR A 158 17.77 -39.43 38.36
C TYR A 158 17.01 -38.89 37.14
N LEU A 159 16.51 -39.78 36.28
CA LEU A 159 15.75 -39.40 35.09
C LEU A 159 14.47 -38.63 35.43
N LYS A 160 13.77 -39.04 36.49
CA LYS A 160 12.57 -38.33 36.97
C LYS A 160 12.91 -36.90 37.37
N ARG A 161 13.94 -36.70 38.21
CA ARG A 161 14.38 -35.35 38.64
C ARG A 161 14.87 -34.50 37.47
N TRP A 162 15.60 -35.11 36.54
CA TRP A 162 16.07 -34.40 35.35
C TRP A 162 14.90 -33.93 34.46
N ARG A 163 13.92 -34.78 34.19
CA ARG A 163 12.74 -34.45 33.42
C ARG A 163 11.88 -33.39 34.11
N GLU A 164 11.69 -33.49 35.41
CA GLU A 164 10.99 -32.48 36.20
C GLU A 164 11.67 -31.11 36.11
N HIS A 165 13.01 -31.11 36.20
CA HIS A 165 13.79 -29.88 36.07
C HIS A 165 13.68 -29.27 34.65
N GLU A 166 13.83 -30.08 33.60
CA GLU A 166 13.68 -29.60 32.22
C GLU A 166 12.25 -29.09 31.93
N TYR A 167 11.26 -29.80 32.45
CA TYR A 167 9.87 -29.31 32.32
C TYR A 167 9.66 -28.00 33.07
N ALA A 168 10.16 -27.85 34.28
CA ALA A 168 10.05 -26.61 35.05
C ALA A 168 10.69 -25.43 34.27
N LYS A 169 11.90 -25.64 33.72
CA LYS A 169 12.59 -24.66 32.91
C LYS A 169 11.80 -24.28 31.62
N ALA A 170 11.27 -25.29 30.93
CA ALA A 170 10.47 -25.08 29.74
C ALA A 170 9.16 -24.35 30.08
N ASN A 171 8.53 -24.68 31.20
CA ASN A 171 7.31 -24.04 31.69
C ASN A 171 7.57 -22.57 32.07
N ASP A 172 8.66 -22.25 32.75
CA ASP A 172 9.02 -20.86 33.08
C ASP A 172 9.25 -20.01 31.82
N ALA A 173 9.95 -20.58 30.83
CA ALA A 173 10.12 -19.94 29.52
C ALA A 173 8.77 -19.73 28.82
N PHE A 174 7.87 -20.71 28.84
CA PHE A 174 6.53 -20.60 28.32
C PHE A 174 5.71 -19.51 29.04
N GLN A 175 5.72 -19.47 30.37
CA GLN A 175 5.01 -18.44 31.14
C GLN A 175 5.49 -17.02 30.78
N THR A 176 6.80 -16.86 30.63
CA THR A 176 7.40 -15.58 30.21
C THR A 176 6.98 -15.21 28.80
N ALA A 177 7.04 -16.16 27.86
CA ALA A 177 6.63 -15.96 26.48
C ALA A 177 5.11 -15.64 26.38
N ALA A 178 4.27 -16.36 27.15
CA ALA A 178 2.84 -16.17 27.20
C ALA A 178 2.44 -14.80 27.78
N ALA A 179 3.13 -14.35 28.84
CA ALA A 179 2.94 -13.01 29.39
C ALA A 179 3.32 -11.93 28.38
N GLY A 180 4.47 -12.07 27.71
CA GLY A 180 4.90 -11.15 26.65
C GLY A 180 3.94 -11.13 25.47
N TRP A 181 3.44 -12.28 25.04
CA TRP A 181 2.44 -12.38 23.96
C TRP A 181 1.11 -11.68 24.33
N LYS A 182 0.59 -11.90 25.54
CA LYS A 182 -0.59 -11.21 26.04
C LYS A 182 -0.43 -9.69 26.06
N THR A 183 0.73 -9.21 26.47
CA THR A 183 1.03 -7.78 26.49
C THR A 183 1.05 -7.19 25.07
N ARG A 184 1.69 -7.87 24.10
CA ARG A 184 1.69 -7.43 22.71
C ARG A 184 0.29 -7.43 22.11
N GLN A 185 -0.49 -8.46 22.38
CA GLN A 185 -1.89 -8.55 21.95
C GLN A 185 -2.75 -7.42 22.53
N ALA A 186 -2.63 -7.16 23.84
CA ALA A 186 -3.33 -6.07 24.50
C ALA A 186 -2.96 -4.70 23.91
N ASN A 187 -1.66 -4.45 23.70
CA ASN A 187 -1.18 -3.21 23.08
C ASN A 187 -1.69 -3.03 21.64
N PHE A 188 -1.76 -4.12 20.88
CA PHE A 188 -2.30 -4.09 19.52
C PHE A 188 -3.78 -3.65 19.51
N PHE A 189 -4.63 -4.26 20.33
CA PHE A 189 -6.05 -3.90 20.39
C PHE A 189 -6.29 -2.53 21.04
N ASP A 190 -5.46 -2.11 22.00
CA ASP A 190 -5.54 -0.77 22.58
C ASP A 190 -5.21 0.31 21.53
N LEU A 191 -4.17 0.10 20.73
CA LEU A 191 -3.83 1.00 19.62
C LEU A 191 -4.97 1.07 18.60
N GLN A 192 -5.51 -0.07 18.17
CA GLN A 192 -6.65 -0.14 17.26
C GLN A 192 -7.88 0.60 17.82
N ALA A 193 -8.21 0.36 19.08
CA ALA A 193 -9.32 1.04 19.75
C ALA A 193 -9.13 2.56 19.81
N ARG A 194 -7.92 3.05 20.09
CA ARG A 194 -7.60 4.49 20.10
C ARG A 194 -7.71 5.08 18.70
N THR A 195 -7.22 4.39 17.67
CA THR A 195 -7.34 4.83 16.28
C THR A 195 -8.81 4.95 15.88
N ASN A 196 -9.62 3.94 16.18
CA ASN A 196 -11.05 3.94 15.88
C ASN A 196 -11.80 5.02 16.66
N ALA A 197 -11.51 5.22 17.95
CA ALA A 197 -12.12 6.29 18.75
C ALA A 197 -11.78 7.71 18.23
N ARG A 198 -10.55 7.90 17.71
CA ARG A 198 -10.20 9.16 17.04
C ARG A 198 -11.01 9.36 15.77
N LEU A 199 -11.22 8.29 14.99
CA LEU A 199 -12.06 8.34 13.79
C LEU A 199 -13.51 8.67 14.13
N ASP A 200 -14.08 8.06 15.19
CA ASP A 200 -15.42 8.39 15.69
C ASP A 200 -15.55 9.87 16.04
N ALA A 201 -14.54 10.42 16.71
CA ALA A 201 -14.51 11.87 17.04
C ALA A 201 -14.49 12.75 15.77
N LEU A 202 -13.71 12.36 14.75
CA LEU A 202 -13.69 13.07 13.46
C LEU A 202 -15.02 12.98 12.72
N VAL A 203 -15.68 11.82 12.70
CA VAL A 203 -17.01 11.65 12.08
C VAL A 203 -18.04 12.55 12.74
N GLN A 204 -18.06 12.59 14.08
CA GLN A 204 -18.95 13.45 14.84
C GLN A 204 -18.62 14.94 14.65
N GLY A 205 -17.33 15.29 14.66
CA GLY A 205 -16.86 16.66 14.42
C GLY A 205 -17.20 17.15 13.02
N TYR A 206 -17.12 16.29 12.01
CA TYR A 206 -17.52 16.62 10.65
C TYR A 206 -19.00 17.00 10.56
N ALA A 207 -19.87 16.23 11.20
CA ALA A 207 -21.31 16.55 11.23
C ALA A 207 -21.61 17.90 11.92
N ARG A 208 -20.70 18.37 12.82
CA ARG A 208 -20.80 19.68 13.47
C ARG A 208 -20.07 20.81 12.73
N GLY A 209 -19.36 20.49 11.62
CA GLY A 209 -18.58 21.46 10.87
C GLY A 209 -17.28 21.90 11.57
N GLU A 210 -16.72 21.05 12.43
CA GLU A 210 -15.44 21.32 13.10
C GLU A 210 -14.28 21.32 12.10
N ALA A 211 -13.42 22.32 12.17
CA ALA A 211 -12.38 22.56 11.15
C ALA A 211 -11.46 21.36 10.89
N GLU A 212 -10.95 20.72 11.97
CA GLU A 212 -10.08 19.54 11.85
C GLU A 212 -10.81 18.37 11.17
N ALA A 213 -12.08 18.17 11.48
CA ALA A 213 -12.88 17.08 10.92
C ALA A 213 -13.24 17.33 9.45
N VAL A 214 -13.58 18.59 9.09
CA VAL A 214 -13.85 18.98 7.70
C VAL A 214 -12.60 18.85 6.83
N THR A 215 -11.44 19.31 7.30
CA THR A 215 -10.17 19.14 6.58
C THR A 215 -9.79 17.67 6.45
N GLY A 216 -9.92 16.88 7.53
CA GLY A 216 -9.67 15.44 7.48
C GLY A 216 -10.57 14.71 6.48
N HIS A 217 -11.87 15.06 6.41
CA HIS A 217 -12.79 14.53 5.41
C HIS A 217 -12.40 14.92 3.99
N ALA A 218 -12.05 16.19 3.78
CA ALA A 218 -11.59 16.69 2.49
C ALA A 218 -10.31 15.97 2.02
N ASP A 219 -9.36 15.74 2.93
CA ASP A 219 -8.14 15.00 2.63
C ASP A 219 -8.43 13.56 2.21
N LEU A 220 -9.36 12.87 2.87
CA LEU A 220 -9.81 11.53 2.47
C LEU A 220 -10.48 11.54 1.09
N ALA A 221 -11.32 12.55 0.81
CA ALA A 221 -11.93 12.71 -0.51
C ALA A 221 -10.88 12.92 -1.59
N LEU A 222 -9.90 13.80 -1.37
CA LEU A 222 -8.81 14.04 -2.31
C LEU A 222 -7.88 12.82 -2.49
N LEU A 223 -7.74 11.96 -1.47
CA LEU A 223 -7.02 10.69 -1.60
C LEU A 223 -7.68 9.74 -2.61
N SER A 224 -9.01 9.75 -2.69
CA SER A 224 -9.76 8.91 -3.61
C SER A 224 -9.68 9.36 -5.08
N LEU A 225 -9.34 10.63 -5.34
CA LEU A 225 -9.24 11.19 -6.69
C LEU A 225 -8.19 10.43 -7.51
N ASP A 226 -8.60 9.85 -8.61
CA ASP A 226 -7.70 9.16 -9.54
C ASP A 226 -6.83 10.16 -10.30
N ARG A 227 -5.54 9.84 -10.44
CA ARG A 227 -4.54 10.75 -11.04
C ARG A 227 -3.72 10.01 -12.07
N PRO A 228 -3.39 10.64 -13.20
CA PRO A 228 -2.44 10.08 -14.16
C PRO A 228 -1.08 9.73 -13.50
N GLN A 229 -0.39 8.79 -14.10
CA GLN A 229 0.94 8.40 -13.63
C GLN A 229 1.91 9.59 -13.67
N GLY A 230 2.73 9.74 -12.63
CA GLY A 230 3.70 10.83 -12.52
C GLY A 230 3.13 12.14 -11.95
N PHE A 231 1.83 12.21 -11.67
CA PHE A 231 1.26 13.37 -10.99
C PHE A 231 1.64 13.37 -9.50
N PRO A 232 1.95 14.55 -8.93
CA PRO A 232 2.19 14.67 -7.50
C PRO A 232 0.93 14.31 -6.71
N CYS A 233 1.13 13.84 -5.49
CA CYS A 233 0.07 13.50 -4.56
C CYS A 233 0.30 14.26 -3.26
N PHE A 234 0.37 15.57 -3.36
CA PHE A 234 0.59 16.46 -2.22
C PHE A 234 -0.36 17.66 -2.29
N TRP A 235 -0.98 17.97 -1.17
CA TRP A 235 -1.80 19.15 -0.95
C TRP A 235 -1.81 19.49 0.53
N THR A 236 -2.25 20.69 0.84
CA THR A 236 -2.61 21.10 2.20
C THR A 236 -4.00 21.69 2.18
N THR A 237 -4.77 21.40 3.21
CA THR A 237 -6.12 21.91 3.39
C THR A 237 -6.21 22.77 4.65
N SER A 238 -6.99 23.83 4.61
CA SER A 238 -7.42 24.58 5.79
C SER A 238 -8.89 24.96 5.65
N TYR A 239 -9.61 25.07 6.77
CA TYR A 239 -11.03 25.35 6.77
C TYR A 239 -11.36 26.42 7.80
N ALA A 240 -12.10 27.44 7.36
CA ALA A 240 -12.64 28.49 8.22
C ALA A 240 -13.96 29.02 7.62
N ASP A 241 -14.96 29.25 8.46
CA ASP A 241 -16.21 29.92 8.12
C ASP A 241 -16.90 29.34 6.87
N GLY A 242 -16.89 28.03 6.70
CA GLY A 242 -17.53 27.35 5.54
C GLY A 242 -16.70 27.41 4.25
N VAL A 243 -15.49 27.93 4.30
CA VAL A 243 -14.57 28.00 3.16
C VAL A 243 -13.42 27.01 3.39
N ILE A 244 -13.23 26.09 2.46
CA ILE A 244 -12.03 25.26 2.43
C ILE A 244 -11.02 25.84 1.45
N GLN A 245 -9.81 26.07 1.92
CA GLN A 245 -8.67 26.43 1.08
C GLN A 245 -7.86 25.15 0.79
N VAL A 246 -7.49 24.97 -0.46
CA VAL A 246 -6.70 23.84 -0.94
C VAL A 246 -5.47 24.36 -1.70
N ASP A 247 -4.30 24.12 -1.17
CA ASP A 247 -3.03 24.33 -1.88
C ASP A 247 -2.59 22.97 -2.44
N TYR A 248 -2.70 22.80 -3.76
CA TYR A 248 -2.54 21.52 -4.47
C TYR A 248 -1.31 21.52 -5.37
N ASP A 249 -0.43 20.54 -5.24
CA ASP A 249 0.70 20.39 -6.14
C ASP A 249 0.25 19.82 -7.50
N LEU A 250 0.44 20.61 -8.53
CA LEU A 250 0.17 20.24 -9.92
C LEU A 250 1.39 19.56 -10.57
N PRO A 251 1.19 18.76 -11.61
CA PRO A 251 2.30 18.13 -12.33
C PRO A 251 3.22 19.19 -12.94
N SER A 252 4.48 18.82 -13.12
CA SER A 252 5.38 19.57 -14.00
C SER A 252 5.19 19.13 -15.46
N MET A 253 5.78 19.89 -16.41
CA MET A 253 5.78 19.50 -17.83
C MET A 253 6.44 18.14 -18.08
N ALA A 254 7.30 17.68 -17.20
CA ALA A 254 7.92 16.36 -17.30
C ALA A 254 6.89 15.20 -17.23
N ALA A 255 5.70 15.43 -16.65
CA ALA A 255 4.62 14.46 -16.64
C ALA A 255 3.85 14.37 -17.98
N VAL A 256 4.08 15.31 -18.90
CA VAL A 256 3.46 15.28 -20.23
C VAL A 256 4.26 14.36 -21.15
N PRO A 257 3.64 13.40 -21.85
CA PRO A 257 4.33 12.54 -22.79
C PRO A 257 5.11 13.31 -23.84
N VAL A 258 6.29 12.80 -24.21
CA VAL A 258 7.11 13.36 -25.29
C VAL A 258 6.80 12.69 -26.62
N VAL A 259 6.46 11.40 -26.59
CA VAL A 259 6.18 10.58 -27.78
C VAL A 259 4.70 10.55 -28.06
N LYS A 260 4.32 10.77 -29.31
CA LYS A 260 2.94 10.68 -29.83
C LYS A 260 2.66 9.30 -30.43
N ALA A 261 3.64 8.74 -31.16
CA ALA A 261 3.53 7.45 -31.82
C ALA A 261 4.90 6.84 -32.04
N VAL A 262 4.93 5.54 -32.22
CA VAL A 262 6.14 4.79 -32.60
C VAL A 262 5.88 4.04 -33.89
N LYS A 263 6.72 4.19 -34.90
CA LYS A 263 6.62 3.50 -36.18
C LYS A 263 7.78 2.54 -36.34
N TYR A 264 7.51 1.35 -36.85
CA TYR A 264 8.55 0.41 -37.23
C TYR A 264 8.93 0.59 -38.71
N ALA A 265 10.20 0.86 -38.97
CA ALA A 265 10.76 0.97 -40.30
C ALA A 265 11.42 -0.35 -40.71
N SER A 266 10.72 -1.20 -41.47
CA SER A 266 11.22 -2.53 -41.88
C SER A 266 12.54 -2.46 -42.67
N SER A 267 12.75 -1.42 -43.45
CA SER A 267 13.98 -1.23 -44.23
C SER A 267 15.26 -1.02 -43.38
N ARG A 268 15.09 -0.53 -42.15
CA ARG A 268 16.18 -0.25 -41.20
C ARG A 268 16.13 -1.16 -39.97
N GLN A 269 15.08 -1.95 -39.83
CA GLN A 269 14.77 -2.75 -38.64
C GLN A 269 14.82 -1.92 -37.35
N ALA A 270 14.31 -0.69 -37.39
CA ALA A 270 14.39 0.27 -36.30
C ALA A 270 13.01 0.86 -35.97
N PHE A 271 12.85 1.29 -34.71
CA PHE A 271 11.69 2.03 -34.26
C PHE A 271 11.96 3.54 -34.35
N ASP A 272 11.09 4.25 -35.04
CA ASP A 272 11.10 5.70 -35.15
C ASP A 272 10.03 6.26 -34.21
N ALA A 273 10.47 7.01 -33.18
CA ALA A 273 9.57 7.74 -32.31
C ALA A 273 9.12 9.05 -32.95
N VAL A 274 7.82 9.24 -33.08
CA VAL A 274 7.23 10.52 -33.49
C VAL A 274 6.97 11.32 -32.24
N ALA A 275 7.69 12.43 -32.06
CA ALA A 275 7.52 13.30 -30.90
C ALA A 275 6.26 14.15 -31.01
N LEU A 276 5.63 14.48 -29.87
CA LEU A 276 4.67 15.56 -29.75
C LEU A 276 5.41 16.90 -29.99
N SER A 277 4.78 17.80 -30.75
CA SER A 277 5.29 19.16 -30.87
C SER A 277 5.18 19.89 -29.53
N GLU A 278 6.04 20.89 -29.32
CA GLU A 278 6.02 21.69 -28.09
C GLU A 278 4.63 22.31 -27.83
N ARG A 279 4.00 22.85 -28.88
CA ARG A 279 2.64 23.40 -28.82
C ARG A 279 1.58 22.35 -28.40
N GLU A 280 1.71 21.10 -28.87
CA GLU A 280 0.81 20.02 -28.46
C GLU A 280 1.03 19.65 -26.97
N ARG A 281 2.31 19.61 -26.52
CA ARG A 281 2.66 19.36 -25.14
C ARG A 281 2.15 20.45 -24.18
N GLU A 282 2.34 21.72 -24.56
CA GLU A 282 1.80 22.87 -23.81
C GLU A 282 0.27 22.81 -23.69
N ARG A 283 -0.41 22.47 -24.80
CA ARG A 283 -1.88 22.32 -24.79
C ARG A 283 -2.30 21.21 -23.84
N LEU A 284 -1.67 20.02 -23.91
CA LEU A 284 -1.97 18.89 -23.03
C LEU A 284 -1.71 19.22 -21.56
N TYR A 285 -0.61 19.93 -21.28
CA TYR A 285 -0.30 20.40 -19.93
C TYR A 285 -1.36 21.35 -19.39
N GLY A 286 -1.70 22.38 -20.17
CA GLY A 286 -2.76 23.33 -19.78
C GLY A 286 -4.11 22.65 -19.53
N GLU A 287 -4.44 21.68 -20.39
CA GLU A 287 -5.66 20.89 -20.24
C GLU A 287 -5.64 20.06 -18.94
N ALA A 288 -4.55 19.37 -18.67
CA ALA A 288 -4.36 18.60 -17.43
C ALA A 288 -4.48 19.48 -16.17
N VAL A 289 -3.92 20.70 -16.20
CA VAL A 289 -4.03 21.68 -15.10
C VAL A 289 -5.47 22.09 -14.84
N PHE A 290 -6.22 22.45 -15.89
CA PHE A 290 -7.63 22.87 -15.74
C PHE A 290 -8.53 21.71 -15.31
N GLN A 291 -8.35 20.54 -15.91
CA GLN A 291 -9.11 19.35 -15.52
C GLN A 291 -8.85 18.94 -14.08
N THR A 292 -7.58 18.95 -13.63
CA THR A 292 -7.22 18.65 -12.23
C THR A 292 -7.88 19.67 -11.28
N SER A 293 -7.85 20.96 -11.61
CA SER A 293 -8.46 21.99 -10.78
C SER A 293 -9.96 21.72 -10.60
N LEU A 294 -10.69 21.50 -11.70
CA LEU A 294 -12.13 21.23 -11.66
C LEU A 294 -12.47 19.89 -11.00
N ALA A 295 -11.64 18.86 -11.20
CA ALA A 295 -11.78 17.56 -10.56
C ALA A 295 -11.64 17.64 -9.04
N VAL A 296 -10.69 18.42 -8.54
CA VAL A 296 -10.52 18.69 -7.10
C VAL A 296 -11.77 19.37 -6.53
N LEU A 297 -12.27 20.43 -7.17
CA LEU A 297 -13.49 21.11 -6.72
C LEU A 297 -14.70 20.17 -6.70
N HIS A 298 -14.88 19.41 -7.79
CA HIS A 298 -15.96 18.43 -7.90
C HIS A 298 -15.88 17.39 -6.78
N THR A 299 -14.70 16.79 -6.58
CA THR A 299 -14.49 15.75 -5.55
C THR A 299 -14.83 16.28 -4.16
N LEU A 300 -14.42 17.49 -3.82
CA LEU A 300 -14.67 18.08 -2.51
C LEU A 300 -16.16 18.42 -2.31
N PHE A 301 -16.82 19.04 -3.29
CA PHE A 301 -18.24 19.35 -3.17
C PHE A 301 -19.14 18.10 -3.20
N ALA A 302 -18.78 17.10 -3.99
CA ALA A 302 -19.53 15.85 -4.09
C ALA A 302 -19.38 14.97 -2.85
N ALA A 303 -18.19 14.97 -2.23
CA ALA A 303 -17.94 14.22 -1.00
C ALA A 303 -18.58 14.88 0.23
N ASP A 304 -18.83 16.18 0.22
CA ASP A 304 -19.34 16.91 1.37
C ASP A 304 -20.83 16.68 1.61
N SER A 305 -21.14 15.55 2.22
CA SER A 305 -22.52 15.14 2.56
C SER A 305 -23.15 15.95 3.70
N ALA A 306 -22.35 16.54 4.58
CA ALA A 306 -22.81 17.38 5.69
C ALA A 306 -23.13 18.83 5.25
N GLY A 307 -22.73 19.24 4.02
CA GLY A 307 -22.89 20.61 3.55
C GLY A 307 -22.02 21.63 4.31
N ALA A 308 -20.95 21.17 4.90
CA ALA A 308 -20.02 22.03 5.68
C ALA A 308 -19.24 22.98 4.77
N ILE A 309 -18.93 22.58 3.53
CA ILE A 309 -18.17 23.38 2.57
C ILE A 309 -19.13 24.24 1.74
N ARG A 310 -19.17 25.54 2.04
CA ARG A 310 -19.94 26.53 1.27
C ARG A 310 -19.20 27.06 0.05
N ALA A 311 -17.87 27.20 0.17
CA ALA A 311 -17.00 27.67 -0.90
C ALA A 311 -15.64 26.98 -0.84
N ILE A 312 -14.98 26.92 -1.99
CA ILE A 312 -13.63 26.37 -2.13
C ILE A 312 -12.72 27.46 -2.71
N SER A 313 -11.55 27.65 -2.08
CA SER A 313 -10.44 28.42 -2.62
C SER A 313 -9.32 27.45 -3.00
N PHE A 314 -9.06 27.31 -4.28
CA PHE A 314 -8.07 26.39 -4.84
C PHE A 314 -6.85 27.15 -5.35
N ASN A 315 -5.66 26.74 -4.94
CA ASN A 315 -4.39 27.21 -5.44
C ASN A 315 -3.58 26.02 -5.99
N GLY A 316 -3.27 26.06 -7.26
CA GLY A 316 -2.44 25.05 -7.93
C GLY A 316 -0.99 25.50 -7.99
N TRP A 317 -0.12 24.73 -7.37
CA TRP A 317 1.31 24.98 -7.26
C TRP A 317 2.09 24.05 -8.18
N ALA A 318 3.09 24.59 -8.89
CA ALA A 318 4.02 23.78 -9.67
C ALA A 318 5.46 23.99 -9.19
N ASN A 319 6.22 22.89 -9.22
CA ASN A 319 7.65 22.88 -8.95
C ASN A 319 8.41 22.87 -10.28
N PHE A 320 9.34 23.80 -10.47
CA PHE A 320 10.17 23.91 -11.68
C PHE A 320 11.54 24.48 -11.33
N ILE A 321 12.48 24.39 -12.28
CA ILE A 321 13.79 25.01 -12.14
C ILE A 321 13.74 26.38 -12.80
N ASP A 322 13.93 27.45 -12.03
CA ASP A 322 14.05 28.80 -12.58
C ASP A 322 15.34 28.90 -13.42
N THR A 323 15.18 29.31 -14.66
CA THR A 323 16.27 29.32 -15.66
C THR A 323 17.26 30.42 -15.49
N VAL A 324 16.91 31.43 -14.71
CA VAL A 324 17.84 32.55 -14.42
C VAL A 324 18.69 32.19 -13.20
N SER A 325 18.06 31.68 -12.13
CA SER A 325 18.77 31.34 -10.91
C SER A 325 19.27 29.90 -10.86
N MET A 326 18.81 29.03 -11.78
CA MET A 326 19.04 27.57 -11.80
C MET A 326 18.69 26.88 -10.47
N ARG A 327 17.71 27.45 -9.74
CA ARG A 327 17.25 26.93 -8.46
C ARG A 327 15.84 26.37 -8.58
N PRO A 328 15.50 25.34 -7.79
CA PRO A 328 14.13 24.86 -7.69
C PRO A 328 13.25 25.95 -7.08
N VAL A 329 12.16 26.27 -7.76
CA VAL A 329 11.14 27.24 -7.35
C VAL A 329 9.78 26.53 -7.31
N ARG A 330 8.99 26.84 -6.28
CA ARG A 330 7.59 26.48 -6.19
C ARG A 330 6.75 27.74 -6.38
N ALA A 331 5.88 27.76 -7.37
CA ALA A 331 5.01 28.91 -7.64
C ALA A 331 3.56 28.50 -7.81
N CYS A 332 2.64 29.37 -7.36
CA CYS A 332 1.22 29.24 -7.66
C CYS A 332 1.00 29.62 -9.12
N ILE A 333 0.55 28.68 -9.94
CA ILE A 333 0.37 28.86 -11.39
C ILE A 333 -1.09 29.07 -11.77
N VAL A 334 -2.02 28.57 -10.94
CA VAL A 334 -3.47 28.78 -11.09
C VAL A 334 -4.08 29.01 -9.72
N SER A 335 -5.09 29.89 -9.66
CA SER A 335 -5.94 30.02 -8.50
C SER A 335 -7.40 30.20 -8.93
N LEU A 336 -8.32 29.65 -8.12
CA LEU A 336 -9.76 29.64 -8.40
C LEU A 336 -10.52 29.66 -7.09
N SER A 337 -11.52 30.53 -6.97
CA SER A 337 -12.44 30.53 -5.83
C SER A 337 -13.88 30.50 -6.34
N THR A 338 -14.69 29.59 -5.79
CA THR A 338 -16.09 29.45 -6.16
C THR A 338 -16.92 28.97 -4.99
N ASP A 339 -18.17 29.40 -4.96
CA ASP A 339 -19.16 28.87 -4.03
C ASP A 339 -19.88 27.63 -4.61
N ARG A 340 -20.51 26.87 -3.73
CA ARG A 340 -21.21 25.62 -4.07
C ARG A 340 -22.35 25.87 -5.05
N SER A 341 -23.13 26.92 -4.87
CA SER A 341 -24.29 27.22 -5.71
C SER A 341 -23.88 27.48 -7.15
N ARG A 342 -22.92 28.37 -7.37
CA ARG A 342 -22.38 28.68 -8.69
C ARG A 342 -21.76 27.47 -9.38
N PHE A 343 -21.02 26.63 -8.59
CA PHE A 343 -20.40 25.44 -9.15
C PHE A 343 -21.44 24.38 -9.55
N ALA A 344 -22.53 24.24 -8.79
CA ALA A 344 -23.61 23.28 -9.05
C ALA A 344 -24.42 23.58 -10.31
N GLU A 345 -24.40 24.84 -10.79
CA GLU A 345 -25.09 25.23 -12.05
C GLU A 345 -24.38 24.74 -13.33
N ILE A 346 -23.14 24.23 -13.16
CA ILE A 346 -22.28 23.83 -14.29
C ILE A 346 -22.44 22.35 -14.60
N ASP A 347 -22.78 21.99 -15.81
CA ASP A 347 -22.74 20.62 -16.31
C ASP A 347 -21.30 20.25 -16.70
N LEU A 348 -20.54 19.77 -15.70
CA LEU A 348 -19.12 19.44 -15.84
C LEU A 348 -18.86 18.36 -16.90
N ALA A 349 -19.86 17.54 -17.25
CA ALA A 349 -19.70 16.49 -18.26
C ALA A 349 -19.63 17.04 -19.69
N LYS A 350 -20.11 18.29 -19.90
CA LYS A 350 -20.26 18.92 -21.25
C LYS A 350 -19.37 20.14 -21.44
N VAL A 351 -18.70 20.64 -20.41
CA VAL A 351 -17.94 21.88 -20.50
C VAL A 351 -16.55 21.68 -21.09
N ASP A 352 -16.02 22.69 -21.77
CA ASP A 352 -14.59 22.85 -21.99
C ASP A 352 -13.94 23.27 -20.68
N PRO A 353 -12.97 22.49 -20.15
CA PRO A 353 -12.36 22.75 -18.83
C PRO A 353 -11.73 24.13 -18.71
N LYS A 354 -11.09 24.61 -19.77
CA LYS A 354 -10.45 25.94 -19.80
C LYS A 354 -11.46 27.06 -19.79
N ALA A 355 -12.53 26.92 -20.58
CA ALA A 355 -13.62 27.90 -20.61
C ALA A 355 -14.35 27.94 -19.27
N CYS A 356 -14.65 26.79 -18.67
CA CYS A 356 -15.26 26.67 -17.37
C CYS A 356 -14.39 27.32 -16.27
N PHE A 357 -13.10 27.04 -16.24
CA PHE A 357 -12.15 27.64 -15.30
C PHE A 357 -12.18 29.19 -15.38
N ARG A 358 -12.21 29.75 -16.59
CA ARG A 358 -12.31 31.19 -16.81
C ARG A 358 -13.67 31.75 -16.40
N ALA A 359 -14.78 31.07 -16.70
CA ALA A 359 -16.11 31.45 -16.30
C ALA A 359 -16.30 31.51 -14.78
N LEU A 360 -15.55 30.68 -14.05
CA LEU A 360 -15.47 30.72 -12.60
C LEU A 360 -14.50 31.80 -12.06
N ASN A 361 -14.03 32.70 -12.93
CA ASN A 361 -13.02 33.73 -12.61
C ASN A 361 -11.67 33.18 -12.14
N GLY A 362 -11.30 31.98 -12.59
CA GLY A 362 -9.99 31.42 -12.33
C GLY A 362 -8.86 32.28 -12.90
N SER A 363 -7.86 32.54 -12.11
CA SER A 363 -6.63 33.25 -12.54
C SER A 363 -5.52 32.25 -12.87
N MET A 364 -4.74 32.60 -13.89
CA MET A 364 -3.65 31.77 -14.39
C MET A 364 -2.41 32.63 -14.59
N SER A 365 -1.26 32.13 -14.17
CA SER A 365 0.01 32.81 -14.45
C SER A 365 0.24 32.93 -15.95
N PRO A 366 0.56 34.13 -16.48
CA PRO A 366 0.89 34.29 -17.89
C PRO A 366 2.11 33.51 -18.34
N LYS A 367 2.93 33.03 -17.38
CA LYS A 367 4.13 32.22 -17.62
C LYS A 367 3.86 30.71 -17.55
N LEU A 368 2.61 30.23 -17.58
CA LEU A 368 2.31 28.80 -17.48
C LEU A 368 3.13 27.98 -18.50
N ALA A 369 3.21 28.45 -19.75
CA ALA A 369 4.03 27.86 -20.79
C ALA A 369 5.55 28.11 -20.59
N ALA A 370 5.94 29.34 -20.22
CA ALA A 370 7.35 29.70 -20.05
C ALA A 370 8.04 29.06 -18.82
N LEU A 371 7.26 28.75 -17.76
CA LEU A 371 7.75 28.00 -16.59
C LEU A 371 8.03 26.53 -16.92
N VAL A 372 7.52 26.09 -18.02
CA VAL A 372 7.43 24.74 -18.48
C VAL A 372 8.55 24.36 -19.45
N GLU A 373 8.97 25.29 -20.30
CA GLU A 373 9.89 25.06 -21.42
C GLU A 373 11.31 24.63 -21.02
N ARG A 374 11.68 24.71 -19.75
CA ARG A 374 13.08 24.60 -19.32
C ARG A 374 13.38 23.59 -18.24
N SER A 375 12.43 22.66 -17.97
CA SER A 375 12.67 21.50 -17.07
C SER A 375 13.24 20.27 -17.80
N ALA A 376 13.52 20.37 -19.10
CA ALA A 376 14.06 19.29 -19.90
C ALA A 376 15.48 19.64 -20.35
N VAL A 377 16.46 19.45 -19.45
CA VAL A 377 17.86 19.15 -19.78
C VAL A 377 18.32 18.02 -18.89
#